data_a9cd86e0a71e5bfddb480f4c3b55d4b3
#
_entry.id   a9cd86e0a71e5bfddb480f4c3b55d4b3
#
_cell.length_a   1.000
_cell.length_b   1.000
_cell.length_c   1.000
_cell.angle_alpha   90.00
_cell.angle_beta   90.00
_cell.angle_gamma   90.00
#
_symmetry.space_group_name_H-M   'P 1'
#
loop_
_entity.id
_entity.type
_entity.pdbx_description
1 polymer ?
#
loop_
_entity_poly.entity_id
_entity_poly.type
_entity_poly.pdbx_seq_one_letter_code
_entity_poly.pdbx_strand_id
1 'polypeptide(L)'
;MRITPFILLLLSLSLPQLAPAPARADLRITSDHGGYVTEYKEKYQRIRDHHERVIIDGICNSACTLVFGIVPLNKICVTPRASVGFHQAYYDKSFTFGIKVTSAEGTADLMSYYPDTVKDWIRRNGGLTTEMKKIRNGEELWKIVDPCPEEF
;
A
#
# COMPACT_ATOMS: atom_id res chain seq x y z
N MET A 1 43.76 2.58 69.36
CA MET A 1 43.37 3.28 68.19
C MET A 1 42.63 2.31 67.25
N ARG A 2 41.28 2.35 67.23
CA ARG A 2 40.43 1.40 66.47
C ARG A 2 40.01 2.09 65.19
N ILE A 3 40.42 1.54 64.04
CA ILE A 3 40.04 2.02 62.71
C ILE A 3 38.82 1.23 62.24
N THR A 4 37.67 1.90 62.13
CA THR A 4 36.42 1.33 61.61
C THR A 4 36.42 1.44 60.08
N PRO A 5 36.23 0.37 59.30
CA PRO A 5 36.14 0.48 57.83
C PRO A 5 34.75 0.97 57.43
N PHE A 6 34.69 2.08 56.68
CA PHE A 6 33.47 2.57 56.02
C PHE A 6 33.24 1.70 54.78
N ILE A 7 32.17 0.93 54.78
CA ILE A 7 31.70 0.19 53.61
C ILE A 7 30.88 1.17 52.73
N LEU A 8 31.45 1.56 51.61
CA LEU A 8 30.74 2.33 50.58
C LEU A 8 29.82 1.37 49.79
N LEU A 9 28.50 1.48 50.02
CA LEU A 9 27.47 0.75 49.30
C LEU A 9 27.24 1.47 47.96
N LEU A 10 27.82 0.95 46.85
CA LEU A 10 27.56 1.44 45.50
C LEU A 10 26.19 0.96 45.03
N LEU A 11 25.19 1.86 45.06
CA LEU A 11 23.88 1.64 44.50
C LEU A 11 24.01 1.72 42.97
N SER A 12 24.04 0.59 42.25
CA SER A 12 23.99 0.53 40.80
C SER A 12 22.57 0.83 40.33
N LEU A 13 22.34 2.04 39.79
CA LEU A 13 21.11 2.39 39.07
C LEU A 13 21.11 1.65 37.72
N SER A 14 20.38 0.57 37.65
CA SER A 14 20.11 -0.09 36.35
C SER A 14 19.05 0.74 35.60
N LEU A 15 19.47 1.48 34.58
CA LEU A 15 18.54 2.10 33.63
C LEU A 15 17.87 1.00 32.79
N PRO A 16 16.52 1.03 32.65
CA PRO A 16 15.85 0.11 31.75
C PRO A 16 16.30 0.40 30.32
N GLN A 17 16.93 -0.58 29.67
CA GLN A 17 17.23 -0.52 28.24
C GLN A 17 15.91 -0.66 27.48
N LEU A 18 15.45 0.43 26.84
CA LEU A 18 14.38 0.36 25.84
C LEU A 18 14.89 -0.52 24.69
N ALA A 19 14.36 -1.74 24.57
CA ALA A 19 14.59 -2.55 23.38
C ALA A 19 14.08 -1.79 22.15
N PRO A 20 14.87 -1.71 21.06
CA PRO A 20 14.39 -1.11 19.83
C PRO A 20 13.14 -1.86 19.36
N ALA A 21 12.08 -1.11 19.02
CA ALA A 21 10.88 -1.70 18.43
C ALA A 21 11.27 -2.47 17.15
N PRO A 22 10.70 -3.66 16.91
CA PRO A 22 11.03 -4.41 15.70
C PRO A 22 10.76 -3.55 14.48
N ALA A 23 11.76 -3.45 13.58
CA ALA A 23 11.60 -2.79 12.30
C ALA A 23 10.48 -3.48 11.53
N ARG A 24 9.40 -2.77 11.21
CA ARG A 24 8.30 -3.30 10.41
C ARG A 24 8.77 -3.51 8.99
N ALA A 25 8.47 -4.69 8.45
CA ALA A 25 8.82 -5.01 7.07
C ALA A 25 7.92 -4.22 6.12
N ASP A 26 8.53 -3.58 5.11
CA ASP A 26 7.79 -2.93 4.03
C ASP A 26 7.02 -3.96 3.19
N LEU A 27 5.80 -3.64 2.77
CA LEU A 27 5.09 -4.47 1.80
C LEU A 27 5.66 -4.22 0.40
N ARG A 28 6.27 -5.23 -0.21
CA ARG A 28 6.71 -5.16 -1.61
C ARG A 28 5.74 -5.92 -2.53
N ILE A 29 5.20 -5.20 -3.52
CA ILE A 29 4.26 -5.73 -4.52
C ILE A 29 5.03 -5.96 -5.82
N THR A 30 5.32 -7.21 -6.15
CA THR A 30 6.04 -7.59 -7.38
C THR A 30 5.10 -8.05 -8.50
N SER A 31 4.00 -8.73 -8.14
CA SER A 31 2.99 -9.19 -9.11
C SER A 31 1.67 -9.41 -8.38
N ASP A 32 0.75 -8.46 -8.54
CA ASP A 32 -0.57 -8.50 -7.91
C ASP A 32 -1.62 -8.11 -8.96
N HIS A 33 -2.46 -9.08 -9.33
CA HIS A 33 -3.48 -8.92 -10.37
C HIS A 33 -4.83 -8.48 -9.82
N GLY A 34 -4.91 -8.20 -8.51
CA GLY A 34 -6.13 -7.85 -7.82
C GLY A 34 -6.96 -9.07 -7.41
N GLY A 35 -8.14 -8.79 -6.90
CA GLY A 35 -9.06 -9.79 -6.36
C GLY A 35 -10.32 -9.11 -5.81
N TYR A 36 -10.85 -9.65 -4.73
CA TYR A 36 -12.04 -9.08 -4.08
C TYR A 36 -11.73 -7.73 -3.44
N VAL A 37 -12.53 -6.74 -3.79
CA VAL A 37 -12.37 -5.35 -3.30
C VAL A 37 -12.34 -5.28 -1.78
N THR A 38 -13.22 -6.05 -1.10
CA THR A 38 -13.30 -6.10 0.36
C THR A 38 -12.01 -6.56 1.02
N GLU A 39 -11.39 -7.63 0.49
CA GLU A 39 -10.12 -8.16 1.01
C GLU A 39 -8.97 -7.14 0.87
N TYR A 40 -8.94 -6.41 -0.25
CA TYR A 40 -7.93 -5.38 -0.48
C TYR A 40 -8.14 -4.15 0.40
N LYS A 41 -9.40 -3.77 0.66
CA LYS A 41 -9.72 -2.71 1.62
C LYS A 41 -9.20 -3.05 3.00
N GLU A 42 -9.49 -4.25 3.51
CA GLU A 42 -9.01 -4.71 4.81
C GLU A 42 -7.48 -4.82 4.86
N LYS A 43 -6.86 -5.39 3.80
CA LYS A 43 -5.40 -5.49 3.69
C LYS A 43 -4.73 -4.13 3.83
N TYR A 44 -5.18 -3.14 3.06
CA TYR A 44 -4.55 -1.82 3.06
C TYR A 44 -4.91 -0.96 4.27
N GLN A 45 -6.08 -1.19 4.88
CA GLN A 45 -6.40 -0.58 6.18
C GLN A 45 -5.43 -1.06 7.26
N ARG A 46 -5.14 -2.37 7.34
CA ARG A 46 -4.13 -2.88 8.27
C ARG A 46 -2.74 -2.27 8.04
N ILE A 47 -2.30 -2.19 6.79
CA ILE A 47 -1.01 -1.57 6.42
C ILE A 47 -0.96 -0.11 6.85
N ARG A 48 -2.02 0.66 6.57
CA ARG A 48 -2.15 2.06 7.00
C ARG A 48 -2.08 2.19 8.52
N ASP A 49 -2.85 1.37 9.24
CA ASP A 49 -2.98 1.45 10.71
C ASP A 49 -1.68 1.01 11.41
N HIS A 50 -0.91 0.17 10.75
CA HIS A 50 0.43 -0.23 11.20
C HIS A 50 1.55 0.70 10.72
N HIS A 51 1.24 1.73 9.93
CA HIS A 51 2.21 2.68 9.37
C HIS A 51 3.32 2.04 8.52
N GLU A 52 3.04 0.90 7.91
CA GLU A 52 3.95 0.21 7.00
C GLU A 52 4.10 1.00 5.69
N ARG A 53 5.24 0.85 5.03
CA ARG A 53 5.44 1.39 3.68
C ARG A 53 5.05 0.35 2.63
N VAL A 54 4.68 0.83 1.45
CA VAL A 54 4.38 0.00 0.29
C VAL A 54 5.32 0.34 -0.85
N ILE A 55 5.98 -0.67 -1.38
CA ILE A 55 6.86 -0.57 -2.54
C ILE A 55 6.19 -1.30 -3.70
N ILE A 56 5.80 -0.57 -4.74
CA ILE A 56 5.27 -1.19 -5.96
C ILE A 56 6.45 -1.46 -6.88
N ASP A 57 6.83 -2.73 -6.98
CA ASP A 57 8.02 -3.20 -7.69
C ASP A 57 7.67 -4.10 -8.88
N GLY A 58 6.52 -3.93 -9.45
CA GLY A 58 6.01 -4.71 -10.57
C GLY A 58 4.54 -4.42 -10.83
N ILE A 59 3.77 -5.47 -11.08
CA ILE A 59 2.36 -5.36 -11.46
C ILE A 59 1.49 -5.12 -10.22
N CYS A 60 0.65 -4.07 -10.26
CA CYS A 60 -0.42 -3.81 -9.33
C CYS A 60 -1.70 -3.44 -10.10
N ASN A 61 -2.57 -4.42 -10.34
CA ASN A 61 -3.76 -4.25 -11.15
C ASN A 61 -5.06 -4.36 -10.32
N SER A 62 -6.13 -3.75 -10.82
CA SER A 62 -7.49 -3.93 -10.28
C SER A 62 -7.58 -3.53 -8.80
N ALA A 63 -8.13 -4.38 -7.93
CA ALA A 63 -8.25 -4.11 -6.50
C ALA A 63 -6.91 -3.79 -5.80
N CYS A 64 -5.76 -4.25 -6.35
CA CYS A 64 -4.45 -3.85 -5.86
C CYS A 64 -4.28 -2.32 -5.85
N THR A 65 -4.86 -1.60 -6.82
CA THR A 65 -4.71 -0.13 -6.93
C THR A 65 -5.43 0.65 -5.84
N LEU A 66 -6.26 0.00 -5.00
CA LEU A 66 -6.83 0.60 -3.79
C LEU A 66 -5.76 1.10 -2.80
N VAL A 67 -4.53 0.59 -2.94
CA VAL A 67 -3.38 1.09 -2.17
C VAL A 67 -3.27 2.61 -2.24
N PHE A 68 -3.48 3.22 -3.41
CA PHE A 68 -3.36 4.67 -3.60
C PHE A 68 -4.43 5.49 -2.88
N GLY A 69 -5.54 4.87 -2.50
CA GLY A 69 -6.63 5.56 -1.81
C GLY A 69 -6.75 5.25 -0.33
N ILE A 70 -6.09 4.19 0.14
CA ILE A 70 -6.21 3.74 1.52
C ILE A 70 -4.92 3.98 2.31
N VAL A 71 -3.77 3.71 1.70
CA VAL A 71 -2.46 4.00 2.30
C VAL A 71 -2.06 5.45 1.96
N PRO A 72 -1.54 6.24 2.91
CA PRO A 72 -1.04 7.58 2.61
C PRO A 72 0.00 7.57 1.49
N LEU A 73 -0.13 8.46 0.50
CA LEU A 73 0.74 8.45 -0.69
C LEU A 73 2.22 8.60 -0.34
N ASN A 74 2.57 9.35 0.71
CA ASN A 74 3.94 9.47 1.21
C ASN A 74 4.50 8.20 1.87
N LYS A 75 3.69 7.16 1.97
CA LYS A 75 4.09 5.80 2.41
C LYS A 75 4.17 4.82 1.26
N ILE A 76 3.94 5.26 0.04
CA ILE A 76 3.99 4.44 -1.17
C ILE A 76 5.12 4.96 -2.05
N CYS A 77 5.90 4.07 -2.66
CA CYS A 77 6.80 4.43 -3.74
C CYS A 77 6.76 3.39 -4.86
N VAL A 78 7.25 3.77 -6.04
CA VAL A 78 7.28 2.91 -7.23
C VAL A 78 8.71 2.72 -7.72
N THR A 79 9.08 1.49 -8.08
CA THR A 79 10.35 1.19 -8.74
C THR A 79 10.25 1.36 -10.26
N PRO A 80 11.36 1.33 -11.00
CA PRO A 80 11.33 1.34 -12.48
C PRO A 80 10.52 0.21 -13.11
N ARG A 81 10.25 -0.89 -12.39
CA ARG A 81 9.43 -2.01 -12.88
C ARG A 81 7.93 -1.84 -12.65
N ALA A 82 7.51 -0.82 -11.93
CA ALA A 82 6.12 -0.63 -11.55
C ALA A 82 5.19 -0.45 -12.77
N SER A 83 4.04 -1.11 -12.70
CA SER A 83 2.93 -0.93 -13.64
C SER A 83 1.63 -1.06 -12.88
N VAL A 84 0.76 -0.06 -12.97
CA VAL A 84 -0.54 -0.06 -12.30
C VAL A 84 -1.67 -0.11 -13.32
N GLY A 85 -2.70 -0.89 -13.04
CA GLY A 85 -3.78 -1.11 -13.98
C GLY A 85 -5.16 -0.96 -13.36
N PHE A 86 -6.00 -0.16 -14.01
CA PHE A 86 -7.34 0.18 -13.59
C PHE A 86 -8.38 -0.37 -14.56
N HIS A 87 -9.45 -0.92 -14.04
CA HIS A 87 -10.66 -1.31 -14.78
C HIS A 87 -11.88 -1.24 -13.88
N GLN A 88 -13.07 -1.35 -14.45
CA GLN A 88 -14.31 -1.39 -13.69
C GLN A 88 -14.45 -2.68 -12.87
N ALA A 89 -15.21 -2.61 -11.78
CA ALA A 89 -15.50 -3.77 -10.96
C ALA A 89 -16.44 -4.77 -11.66
N TYR A 90 -16.28 -6.04 -11.31
CA TYR A 90 -17.14 -7.13 -11.75
C TYR A 90 -17.82 -7.79 -10.55
N TYR A 91 -19.00 -8.34 -10.77
CA TYR A 91 -19.56 -9.33 -9.86
C TYR A 91 -18.88 -10.68 -10.08
N ASP A 92 -18.49 -11.33 -9.00
CA ASP A 92 -18.17 -12.75 -9.05
C ASP A 92 -19.50 -13.53 -9.02
N LYS A 93 -19.97 -13.89 -10.19
CA LYS A 93 -21.07 -14.84 -10.32
C LYS A 93 -20.50 -16.19 -10.68
N SER A 94 -20.32 -17.05 -9.69
CA SER A 94 -19.97 -18.46 -9.82
C SER A 94 -20.88 -19.23 -10.81
N PHE A 95 -22.01 -18.66 -11.19
CA PHE A 95 -23.03 -19.20 -12.07
C PHE A 95 -22.96 -18.73 -13.54
N THR A 96 -22.03 -17.84 -13.90
CA THR A 96 -22.05 -17.22 -15.25
C THR A 96 -21.07 -17.86 -16.24
N PHE A 97 -20.63 -19.09 -16.05
CA PHE A 97 -19.71 -19.79 -16.97
C PHE A 97 -18.49 -18.92 -17.39
N GLY A 98 -17.93 -18.13 -16.48
CA GLY A 98 -16.81 -17.26 -16.75
C GLY A 98 -17.16 -15.91 -17.40
N ILE A 99 -18.44 -15.58 -17.58
CA ILE A 99 -18.85 -14.26 -18.06
C ILE A 99 -18.73 -13.25 -16.93
N LYS A 100 -17.86 -12.25 -17.11
CA LYS A 100 -17.70 -11.14 -16.19
C LYS A 100 -18.88 -10.16 -16.35
N VAL A 101 -19.71 -10.05 -15.29
CA VAL A 101 -20.79 -9.06 -15.24
C VAL A 101 -20.29 -7.82 -14.53
N THR A 102 -20.33 -6.68 -15.17
CA THR A 102 -19.86 -5.42 -14.60
C THR A 102 -20.73 -4.93 -13.45
N SER A 103 -20.12 -4.33 -12.44
CA SER A 103 -20.79 -3.72 -11.28
C SER A 103 -20.60 -2.21 -11.31
N ALA A 104 -21.66 -1.48 -11.60
CA ALA A 104 -21.65 -0.02 -11.53
C ALA A 104 -21.41 0.46 -10.08
N GLU A 105 -22.07 -0.19 -9.11
CA GLU A 105 -21.91 0.11 -7.69
C GLU A 105 -20.48 -0.17 -7.22
N GLY A 106 -19.92 -1.35 -7.52
CA GLY A 106 -18.54 -1.69 -7.18
C GLY A 106 -17.53 -0.77 -7.85
N THR A 107 -17.82 -0.30 -9.08
CA THR A 107 -16.98 0.67 -9.78
C THR A 107 -17.03 2.05 -9.11
N ALA A 108 -18.20 2.50 -8.68
CA ALA A 108 -18.35 3.74 -7.91
C ALA A 108 -17.66 3.65 -6.54
N ASP A 109 -17.75 2.51 -5.86
CA ASP A 109 -17.05 2.24 -4.60
C ASP A 109 -15.54 2.33 -4.80
N LEU A 110 -14.96 1.67 -5.82
CA LEU A 110 -13.54 1.80 -6.17
C LEU A 110 -13.14 3.26 -6.39
N MET A 111 -13.92 3.98 -7.22
CA MET A 111 -13.66 5.38 -7.54
C MET A 111 -13.71 6.28 -6.30
N SER A 112 -14.51 5.95 -5.29
CA SER A 112 -14.62 6.75 -4.07
C SER A 112 -13.30 6.80 -3.28
N TYR A 113 -12.52 5.73 -3.33
CA TYR A 113 -11.24 5.62 -2.63
C TYR A 113 -10.10 6.36 -3.32
N TYR A 114 -10.09 6.46 -4.64
CA TYR A 114 -8.95 7.02 -5.34
C TYR A 114 -8.74 8.51 -5.05
N PRO A 115 -7.47 8.96 -4.94
CA PRO A 115 -7.16 10.37 -4.86
C PRO A 115 -7.49 11.08 -6.19
N ASP A 116 -7.64 12.40 -6.15
CA ASP A 116 -8.05 13.17 -7.33
C ASP A 116 -7.10 13.00 -8.50
N THR A 117 -5.80 12.87 -8.25
CA THR A 117 -4.79 12.61 -9.29
C THR A 117 -5.07 11.32 -10.08
N VAL A 118 -5.47 10.25 -9.40
CA VAL A 118 -5.89 8.97 -10.02
C VAL A 118 -7.22 9.15 -10.75
N LYS A 119 -8.21 9.79 -10.12
CA LYS A 119 -9.52 10.05 -10.72
C LYS A 119 -9.40 10.87 -12.00
N ASP A 120 -8.54 11.89 -12.00
CA ASP A 120 -8.28 12.74 -13.16
C ASP A 120 -7.62 11.95 -14.30
N TRP A 121 -6.64 11.11 -13.96
CA TRP A 121 -6.02 10.25 -14.96
C TRP A 121 -7.05 9.30 -15.57
N ILE A 122 -7.88 8.64 -14.75
CA ILE A 122 -8.96 7.74 -15.23
C ILE A 122 -9.92 8.50 -16.16
N ARG A 123 -10.36 9.69 -15.79
CA ARG A 123 -11.27 10.51 -16.60
C ARG A 123 -10.67 10.88 -17.94
N ARG A 124 -9.42 11.35 -17.97
CA ARG A 124 -8.71 11.70 -19.22
C ARG A 124 -8.51 10.50 -20.15
N ASN A 125 -8.47 9.30 -19.60
CA ASN A 125 -8.32 8.06 -20.35
C ASN A 125 -9.66 7.34 -20.65
N GLY A 126 -10.79 8.07 -20.60
CA GLY A 126 -12.11 7.56 -21.00
C GLY A 126 -12.83 6.73 -19.92
N GLY A 127 -12.53 6.96 -18.64
CA GLY A 127 -13.18 6.30 -17.52
C GLY A 127 -12.74 4.85 -17.29
N LEU A 128 -13.30 4.21 -16.28
CA LEU A 128 -13.12 2.77 -16.04
C LEU A 128 -14.03 1.99 -17.01
N THR A 129 -13.45 1.03 -17.70
CA THR A 129 -14.14 0.13 -18.64
C THR A 129 -13.79 -1.34 -18.32
N THR A 130 -14.29 -2.27 -19.11
CA THR A 130 -13.91 -3.69 -19.01
C THR A 130 -12.43 -3.92 -19.36
N GLU A 131 -11.84 -3.03 -20.14
CA GLU A 131 -10.43 -3.11 -20.53
C GLU A 131 -9.54 -2.55 -19.42
N MET A 132 -8.41 -3.24 -19.19
CA MET A 132 -7.40 -2.80 -18.25
C MET A 132 -6.60 -1.62 -18.82
N LYS A 133 -6.76 -0.44 -18.22
CA LYS A 133 -5.96 0.74 -18.55
C LYS A 133 -4.76 0.83 -17.63
N LYS A 134 -3.57 0.95 -18.20
CA LYS A 134 -2.31 0.85 -17.45
C LYS A 134 -1.52 2.15 -17.50
N ILE A 135 -1.00 2.53 -16.33
CA ILE A 135 0.12 3.47 -16.21
C ILE A 135 1.37 2.63 -15.97
N ARG A 136 2.37 2.77 -16.84
CA ARG A 136 3.70 2.20 -16.61
C ARG A 136 4.54 3.23 -15.85
N ASN A 137 5.63 2.76 -15.22
CA ASN A 137 6.55 3.68 -14.57
C ASN A 137 6.98 4.80 -15.52
N GLY A 138 7.03 6.03 -15.00
CA GLY A 138 7.36 7.23 -15.74
C GLY A 138 6.60 8.44 -15.24
N GLU A 139 6.68 9.56 -15.94
CA GLU A 139 6.16 10.87 -15.51
C GLU A 139 4.68 10.87 -15.09
N GLU A 140 3.83 10.07 -15.74
CA GLU A 140 2.41 9.99 -15.35
C GLU A 140 2.22 9.33 -14.00
N LEU A 141 2.94 8.23 -13.72
CA LEU A 141 2.85 7.54 -12.43
C LEU A 141 3.49 8.38 -11.32
N TRP A 142 4.56 9.12 -11.63
CA TRP A 142 5.21 10.01 -10.66
C TRP A 142 4.36 11.24 -10.28
N LYS A 143 3.35 11.59 -11.06
CA LYS A 143 2.34 12.59 -10.65
C LYS A 143 1.37 12.06 -9.60
N ILE A 144 1.33 10.75 -9.38
CA ILE A 144 0.46 10.09 -8.40
C ILE A 144 1.25 9.74 -7.14
N VAL A 145 2.45 9.17 -7.31
CA VAL A 145 3.28 8.63 -6.22
C VAL A 145 4.76 8.76 -6.58
N ASP A 146 5.59 9.04 -5.58
CA ASP A 146 7.01 9.25 -5.77
C ASP A 146 7.75 7.96 -6.22
N PRO A 147 8.82 8.10 -7.03
CA PRO A 147 9.73 7.00 -7.28
C PRO A 147 10.43 6.57 -5.98
N CYS A 148 10.72 5.27 -5.85
CA CYS A 148 11.51 4.79 -4.73
C CYS A 148 12.94 5.35 -4.82
N PRO A 149 13.58 5.68 -3.68
CA PRO A 149 15.01 5.98 -3.66
C PRO A 149 15.83 4.83 -4.30
N GLU A 150 16.96 5.14 -4.92
CA GLU A 150 17.76 4.16 -5.68
C GLU A 150 18.35 2.99 -4.85
N GLU A 151 18.19 3.02 -3.54
CA GLU A 151 18.74 2.01 -2.60
C GLU A 151 17.82 0.78 -2.39
N PHE A 152 16.86 0.54 -3.28
CA PHE A 152 15.95 -0.62 -3.20
C PHE A 152 16.16 -1.65 -4.30
#